data_fec87444e5d3d4fa3ccc367909281a9b
#
_entry.id   fec87444e5d3d4fa3ccc367909281a9b
#
_cell.length_a   1.000
_cell.length_b   1.000
_cell.length_c   1.000
_cell.angle_alpha   90.00
_cell.angle_beta   90.00
_cell.angle_gamma   90.00
#
_symmetry.space_group_name_H-M   'P 1'
#
loop_
_entity.id
_entity.type
_entity.pdbx_description
1 polymer ?
#
loop_
_entity_poly.entity_id
_entity_poly.type
_entity_poly.pdbx_seq_one_letter_code
_entity_poly.pdbx_strand_id
1 'polypeptide(L)'
;MKKLLSCCFVLSMVCLPMLGQVYLDAKAPIEDRIEDALSRMTLQEKIAVIHAQSKFSSPGVARLGIPGIWCTDGPHGIRPEVLWDEWNQAGWTNDSCIAFPALTCLAATWNTEMSYLYGVSIGEEARYRNKDVLLGPGVNIYRTPLNGRNFEYMGEDPYLASKMVVPYVKGVQEQGVATCVKHYALNNQEVDRHWVNVNLSDRALYEIYLPAFRAAMQEGDSWSIMGAYNLYKGQYACHNAILLQDILRKEWGFDGAVISDWGGTMNTDQAITNGLDLEFGTWTDGLSDGASSAYDIYHLALPYLRKIQSGEVGTKELDDKVR
;
A
#
# COMPACT_ATOMS: atom_id res chain seq x y z
N MET A 1 53.87 40.45 47.74
CA MET A 1 53.87 39.14 47.05
C MET A 1 52.47 38.57 47.14
N LYS A 2 51.62 38.70 46.08
CA LYS A 2 50.28 38.17 46.02
C LYS A 2 50.36 36.92 45.10
N LYS A 3 50.04 35.76 45.65
CA LYS A 3 49.97 34.49 44.87
C LYS A 3 48.57 34.44 44.21
N LEU A 4 48.53 34.47 42.87
CA LEU A 4 47.35 34.11 42.11
C LEU A 4 47.24 32.59 42.08
N LEU A 5 46.16 32.04 42.62
CA LEU A 5 45.70 30.66 42.40
C LEU A 5 44.92 30.64 41.08
N SER A 6 45.47 29.99 40.07
CA SER A 6 44.78 29.69 38.81
C SER A 6 43.98 28.41 39.01
N CYS A 7 42.66 28.53 39.00
CA CYS A 7 41.72 27.41 39.05
C CYS A 7 41.47 26.94 37.61
N CYS A 8 42.11 25.84 37.17
CA CYS A 8 41.78 25.20 35.92
C CYS A 8 40.49 24.37 36.10
N PHE A 9 39.41 24.88 35.56
CA PHE A 9 38.17 24.13 35.39
C PHE A 9 38.34 23.18 34.20
N VAL A 10 38.58 21.90 34.47
CA VAL A 10 38.54 20.85 33.43
C VAL A 10 37.07 20.55 33.16
N LEU A 11 36.56 21.10 32.05
CA LEU A 11 35.26 20.75 31.53
C LEU A 11 35.35 19.35 30.91
N SER A 12 35.01 18.33 31.67
CA SER A 12 34.83 16.97 31.12
C SER A 12 33.60 16.98 30.20
N MET A 13 33.85 17.12 28.89
CA MET A 13 32.86 16.79 27.88
C MET A 13 32.56 15.29 28.01
N VAL A 14 31.43 14.98 28.61
CA VAL A 14 30.82 13.66 28.50
C VAL A 14 30.40 13.52 27.05
N CYS A 15 31.21 12.88 26.21
CA CYS A 15 30.80 12.34 24.93
C CYS A 15 29.75 11.26 25.24
N LEU A 16 28.48 11.64 25.25
CA LEU A 16 27.41 10.67 25.04
C LEU A 16 27.71 9.99 23.70
N PRO A 17 27.79 8.64 23.63
CA PRO A 17 27.86 7.99 22.34
C PRO A 17 26.63 8.45 21.56
N MET A 18 26.83 9.18 20.48
CA MET A 18 25.81 9.28 19.43
C MET A 18 25.59 7.86 18.96
N LEU A 19 24.57 7.19 19.48
CA LEU A 19 24.04 5.95 18.92
C LEU A 19 23.81 6.26 17.44
N GLY A 20 24.64 5.66 16.57
CA GLY A 20 24.57 5.89 15.13
C GLY A 20 23.12 5.66 14.68
N GLN A 21 22.67 6.45 13.73
CA GLN A 21 21.34 6.27 13.13
C GLN A 21 21.41 5.08 12.17
N VAL A 22 21.25 3.86 12.69
CA VAL A 22 21.39 2.61 11.94
C VAL A 22 20.43 2.59 10.75
N TYR A 23 19.24 3.18 10.89
CA TYR A 23 18.26 3.25 9.81
C TYR A 23 18.76 4.02 8.57
N LEU A 24 19.74 4.91 8.71
CA LEU A 24 20.37 5.64 7.60
C LEU A 24 21.54 4.88 6.96
N ASP A 25 22.08 3.86 7.60
CA ASP A 25 23.15 3.06 7.04
C ASP A 25 22.59 2.05 6.03
N ALA A 26 22.75 2.35 4.74
CA ALA A 26 22.30 1.46 3.66
C ALA A 26 23.00 0.08 3.65
N LYS A 27 24.09 -0.11 4.40
CA LYS A 27 24.81 -1.39 4.51
C LYS A 27 24.34 -2.23 5.70
N ALA A 28 23.65 -1.63 6.65
CA ALA A 28 23.08 -2.37 7.77
C ALA A 28 21.94 -3.30 7.29
N PRO A 29 21.73 -4.45 7.96
CA PRO A 29 20.59 -5.31 7.69
C PRO A 29 19.27 -4.55 7.74
N ILE A 30 18.35 -4.88 6.82
CA ILE A 30 17.09 -4.14 6.70
C ILE A 30 16.29 -4.18 8.01
N GLU A 31 16.27 -5.32 8.70
CA GLU A 31 15.56 -5.46 9.98
C GLU A 31 16.13 -4.53 11.06
N ASP A 32 17.46 -4.43 11.16
CA ASP A 32 18.10 -3.53 12.12
C ASP A 32 17.76 -2.05 11.82
N ARG A 33 17.67 -1.71 10.54
CA ARG A 33 17.26 -0.36 10.09
C ARG A 33 15.81 -0.07 10.43
N ILE A 34 14.92 -1.02 10.22
CA ILE A 34 13.50 -0.91 10.56
C ILE A 34 13.33 -0.73 12.07
N GLU A 35 13.94 -1.58 12.88
CA GLU A 35 13.87 -1.49 14.35
C GLU A 35 14.39 -0.16 14.88
N ASP A 36 15.53 0.32 14.35
CA ASP A 36 16.08 1.61 14.75
C ASP A 36 15.12 2.77 14.38
N ALA A 37 14.54 2.75 13.17
CA ALA A 37 13.57 3.75 12.75
C ALA A 37 12.31 3.73 13.64
N LEU A 38 11.71 2.54 13.84
CA LEU A 38 10.53 2.35 14.69
C LEU A 38 10.75 2.83 16.13
N SER A 39 11.92 2.55 16.70
CA SER A 39 12.26 2.96 18.08
C SER A 39 12.35 4.47 18.24
N ARG A 40 12.60 5.20 17.15
CA ARG A 40 12.72 6.67 17.14
C ARG A 40 11.42 7.38 16.83
N MET A 41 10.44 6.70 16.24
CA MET A 41 9.14 7.28 15.91
C MET A 41 8.27 7.48 17.16
N THR A 42 7.62 8.63 17.23
CA THR A 42 6.57 8.88 18.22
C THR A 42 5.29 8.13 17.83
N LEU A 43 4.39 7.96 18.79
CA LEU A 43 3.08 7.34 18.55
C LEU A 43 2.30 8.07 17.42
N GLN A 44 2.34 9.41 17.43
CA GLN A 44 1.67 10.22 16.41
C GLN A 44 2.28 10.02 15.03
N GLU A 45 3.62 9.95 14.92
CA GLU A 45 4.29 9.66 13.65
C GLU A 45 3.95 8.27 13.11
N LYS A 46 3.88 7.26 13.98
CA LYS A 46 3.47 5.90 13.63
C LYS A 46 2.03 5.86 13.11
N ILE A 47 1.11 6.53 13.77
CA ILE A 47 -0.28 6.66 13.30
C ILE A 47 -0.34 7.40 11.96
N ALA A 48 0.41 8.48 11.81
CA ALA A 48 0.35 9.28 10.59
C ALA A 48 0.76 8.50 9.33
N VAL A 49 1.79 7.66 9.40
CA VAL A 49 2.31 6.95 8.22
C VAL A 49 1.40 5.81 7.72
N ILE A 50 0.46 5.33 8.53
CA ILE A 50 -0.45 4.23 8.17
C ILE A 50 -1.80 4.68 7.58
N HIS A 51 -1.96 5.96 7.31
CA HIS A 51 -3.13 6.48 6.61
C HIS A 51 -2.77 7.62 5.66
N ALA A 52 -3.68 7.92 4.73
CA ALA A 52 -3.49 8.98 3.76
C ALA A 52 -3.39 10.37 4.39
N GLN A 53 -2.62 11.25 3.75
CA GLN A 53 -2.60 12.69 3.96
C GLN A 53 -3.12 13.48 2.76
N SER A 54 -3.25 12.82 1.62
CA SER A 54 -3.80 13.37 0.38
C SER A 54 -4.55 12.28 -0.39
N LYS A 55 -5.07 12.59 -1.57
CA LYS A 55 -5.75 11.58 -2.42
C LYS A 55 -4.86 10.38 -2.74
N PHE A 56 -3.54 10.59 -2.87
CA PHE A 56 -2.61 9.54 -3.31
C PHE A 56 -1.30 9.50 -2.52
N SER A 57 -1.25 10.06 -1.31
CA SER A 57 -0.03 9.96 -0.51
C SER A 57 -0.30 9.71 0.97
N SER A 58 0.63 9.01 1.62
CA SER A 58 0.77 8.99 3.07
C SER A 58 2.00 9.81 3.49
N PRO A 59 2.00 10.41 4.68
CA PRO A 59 3.14 11.20 5.13
C PRO A 59 4.33 10.30 5.45
N GLY A 60 5.53 10.88 5.32
CA GLY A 60 6.73 10.31 5.91
C GLY A 60 6.93 10.81 7.34
N VAL A 61 8.15 10.60 7.85
CA VAL A 61 8.58 11.12 9.14
C VAL A 61 9.70 12.15 8.92
N ALA A 62 9.31 13.40 8.64
CA ALA A 62 10.24 14.45 8.23
C ALA A 62 11.39 14.66 9.25
N ARG A 63 11.12 14.55 10.55
CA ARG A 63 12.12 14.64 11.60
C ARG A 63 13.23 13.58 11.50
N LEU A 64 12.89 12.42 10.94
CA LEU A 64 13.83 11.33 10.72
C LEU A 64 14.36 11.28 9.27
N GLY A 65 13.93 12.19 8.40
CA GLY A 65 14.29 12.17 6.99
C GLY A 65 13.66 11.01 6.20
N ILE A 66 12.61 10.38 6.75
CA ILE A 66 11.86 9.32 6.07
C ILE A 66 10.83 9.99 5.15
N PRO A 67 10.89 9.77 3.83
CA PRO A 67 9.96 10.40 2.89
C PRO A 67 8.55 9.84 3.01
N GLY A 68 7.56 10.59 2.53
CA GLY A 68 6.20 10.10 2.34
C GLY A 68 6.11 9.15 1.15
N ILE A 69 5.07 8.34 1.12
CA ILE A 69 4.79 7.41 0.02
C ILE A 69 3.79 8.06 -0.94
N TRP A 70 4.11 8.06 -2.23
CA TRP A 70 3.25 8.56 -3.30
C TRP A 70 2.76 7.43 -4.19
N CYS A 71 1.45 7.21 -4.17
CA CYS A 71 0.80 6.26 -5.04
C CYS A 71 0.38 6.91 -6.36
N THR A 72 0.17 6.08 -7.38
CA THR A 72 -0.48 6.48 -8.62
C THR A 72 -1.43 5.40 -9.08
N ASP A 73 -2.60 5.81 -9.54
CA ASP A 73 -3.56 4.89 -10.13
C ASP A 73 -3.17 4.56 -11.58
N GLY A 74 -3.63 3.40 -12.00
CA GLY A 74 -3.60 2.96 -13.37
C GLY A 74 -2.72 1.74 -13.65
N PRO A 75 -3.32 0.52 -13.79
CA PRO A 75 -2.58 -0.67 -14.19
C PRO A 75 -2.17 -0.67 -15.68
N HIS A 76 -2.69 0.28 -16.47
CA HIS A 76 -2.39 0.47 -17.92
C HIS A 76 -2.17 1.94 -18.28
N GLY A 77 -1.57 2.70 -17.37
CA GLY A 77 -1.16 4.09 -17.58
C GLY A 77 -1.10 4.85 -16.28
N ILE A 78 -0.11 5.74 -16.15
CA ILE A 78 0.04 6.55 -14.95
C ILE A 78 -1.03 7.65 -14.96
N ARG A 79 -1.77 7.77 -13.87
CA ARG A 79 -2.79 8.80 -13.75
C ARG A 79 -2.17 10.18 -13.68
N PRO A 80 -2.71 11.18 -14.41
CA PRO A 80 -2.38 12.59 -14.17
C PRO A 80 -2.61 12.99 -12.72
N GLU A 81 -1.80 13.95 -12.24
CA GLU A 81 -1.92 14.43 -10.86
C GLU A 81 -3.28 15.05 -10.58
N VAL A 82 -3.81 14.77 -9.42
CA VAL A 82 -5.00 15.42 -8.88
C VAL A 82 -4.60 16.42 -7.80
N LEU A 83 -5.50 17.33 -7.48
CA LEU A 83 -5.33 18.25 -6.37
C LEU A 83 -5.22 17.48 -5.04
N TRP A 84 -4.60 18.11 -4.06
CA TRP A 84 -4.30 17.47 -2.77
C TRP A 84 -5.53 16.82 -2.12
N ASP A 85 -6.60 17.58 -2.02
CA ASP A 85 -7.83 17.17 -1.32
C ASP A 85 -9.02 16.91 -2.28
N GLU A 86 -8.82 17.05 -3.58
CA GLU A 86 -9.89 16.95 -4.57
C GLU A 86 -9.55 15.95 -5.67
N TRP A 87 -10.57 15.47 -6.37
CA TRP A 87 -10.41 14.56 -7.51
C TRP A 87 -10.14 15.29 -8.83
N ASN A 88 -10.21 16.62 -8.83
CA ASN A 88 -9.93 17.42 -10.00
C ASN A 88 -8.45 17.30 -10.39
N GLN A 89 -8.21 17.25 -11.72
CA GLN A 89 -6.85 17.22 -12.24
C GLN A 89 -6.10 18.49 -11.84
N ALA A 90 -4.85 18.35 -11.42
CA ALA A 90 -4.03 19.49 -10.97
C ALA A 90 -3.67 20.44 -12.11
N GLY A 91 -3.67 19.94 -13.36
CA GLY A 91 -3.41 20.78 -14.55
C GLY A 91 -1.97 21.28 -14.67
N TRP A 92 -1.01 20.56 -14.11
CA TRP A 92 0.40 20.90 -14.21
C TRP A 92 0.90 20.72 -15.66
N THR A 93 1.89 21.50 -16.05
CA THR A 93 2.35 21.56 -17.45
C THR A 93 2.92 20.27 -18.01
N ASN A 94 3.39 19.35 -17.15
CA ASN A 94 3.98 18.06 -17.52
C ASN A 94 3.10 16.88 -17.15
N ASP A 95 1.80 17.07 -17.19
CA ASP A 95 0.84 16.06 -16.70
C ASP A 95 0.36 15.09 -17.79
N SER A 96 0.98 15.13 -18.97
CA SER A 96 0.71 14.15 -20.03
C SER A 96 1.27 12.78 -19.65
N CYS A 97 0.43 11.76 -19.72
CA CYS A 97 0.76 10.38 -19.40
C CYS A 97 0.53 9.48 -20.60
N ILE A 98 1.29 8.38 -20.68
CA ILE A 98 1.11 7.39 -21.74
C ILE A 98 -0.10 6.52 -21.42
N ALA A 99 -1.01 6.37 -22.37
CA ALA A 99 -2.06 5.36 -22.31
C ALA A 99 -1.51 4.05 -22.89
N PHE A 100 -1.19 3.11 -21.99
CA PHE A 100 -0.79 1.77 -22.36
C PHE A 100 -2.00 0.93 -22.81
N PRO A 101 -1.80 -0.15 -23.59
CA PRO A 101 -2.87 -1.09 -23.91
C PRO A 101 -3.53 -1.63 -22.62
N ALA A 102 -4.85 -1.84 -22.65
CA ALA A 102 -5.57 -2.46 -21.53
C ALA A 102 -4.96 -3.83 -21.17
N LEU A 103 -5.02 -4.23 -19.90
CA LEU A 103 -4.43 -5.51 -19.47
C LEU A 103 -5.04 -6.73 -20.14
N THR A 104 -6.31 -6.64 -20.57
CA THR A 104 -6.94 -7.64 -21.44
C THR A 104 -6.16 -7.82 -22.75
N CYS A 105 -5.75 -6.71 -23.36
CA CYS A 105 -4.95 -6.73 -24.60
C CYS A 105 -3.57 -7.32 -24.34
N LEU A 106 -2.92 -6.93 -23.25
CA LEU A 106 -1.63 -7.50 -22.85
C LEU A 106 -1.73 -9.00 -22.65
N ALA A 107 -2.72 -9.49 -21.90
CA ALA A 107 -2.92 -10.91 -21.65
C ALA A 107 -3.22 -11.71 -22.92
N ALA A 108 -3.97 -11.11 -23.87
CA ALA A 108 -4.28 -11.73 -25.16
C ALA A 108 -3.03 -11.96 -26.06
N THR A 109 -1.90 -11.38 -25.74
CA THR A 109 -0.63 -11.66 -26.43
C THR A 109 -0.05 -13.02 -26.08
N TRP A 110 -0.40 -13.60 -24.92
CA TRP A 110 0.20 -14.82 -24.36
C TRP A 110 1.72 -14.75 -24.22
N ASN A 111 2.28 -13.53 -24.21
CA ASN A 111 3.71 -13.28 -24.25
C ASN A 111 4.18 -12.69 -22.92
N THR A 112 4.87 -13.51 -22.14
CA THR A 112 5.39 -13.12 -20.80
C THR A 112 6.52 -12.09 -20.91
N GLU A 113 7.32 -12.10 -21.99
CA GLU A 113 8.34 -11.09 -22.25
C GLU A 113 7.71 -9.73 -22.51
N MET A 114 6.61 -9.70 -23.29
CA MET A 114 5.85 -8.47 -23.49
C MET A 114 5.26 -7.93 -22.19
N SER A 115 4.81 -8.83 -21.30
CA SER A 115 4.31 -8.42 -19.99
C SER A 115 5.43 -7.82 -19.12
N TYR A 116 6.63 -8.36 -19.18
CA TYR A 116 7.79 -7.80 -18.50
C TYR A 116 8.16 -6.40 -19.06
N LEU A 117 8.25 -6.26 -20.39
CA LEU A 117 8.54 -4.96 -21.03
C LEU A 117 7.47 -3.92 -20.73
N TYR A 118 6.22 -4.35 -20.66
CA TYR A 118 5.13 -3.48 -20.24
C TYR A 118 5.33 -2.98 -18.80
N GLY A 119 5.68 -3.90 -17.88
CA GLY A 119 6.00 -3.57 -16.49
C GLY A 119 7.18 -2.60 -16.37
N VAL A 120 8.27 -2.84 -17.12
CA VAL A 120 9.43 -1.92 -17.16
C VAL A 120 8.99 -0.54 -17.60
N SER A 121 8.27 -0.43 -18.74
CA SER A 121 7.92 0.86 -19.34
C SER A 121 6.99 1.69 -18.44
N ILE A 122 5.98 1.07 -17.83
CA ILE A 122 5.07 1.78 -16.94
C ILE A 122 5.76 2.12 -15.61
N GLY A 123 6.67 1.27 -15.13
CA GLY A 123 7.49 1.52 -13.95
C GLY A 123 8.45 2.69 -14.13
N GLU A 124 9.11 2.79 -15.31
CA GLU A 124 9.95 3.93 -15.67
C GLU A 124 9.17 5.24 -15.65
N GLU A 125 7.96 5.26 -16.23
CA GLU A 125 7.12 6.45 -16.22
C GLU A 125 6.68 6.82 -14.80
N ALA A 126 6.28 5.84 -13.98
CA ALA A 126 5.92 6.04 -12.58
C ALA A 126 7.11 6.63 -11.81
N ARG A 127 8.31 6.08 -11.98
CA ARG A 127 9.53 6.56 -11.33
C ARG A 127 9.89 7.97 -11.78
N TYR A 128 9.82 8.26 -13.08
CA TYR A 128 10.03 9.61 -13.62
C TYR A 128 9.09 10.64 -13.00
N ARG A 129 7.88 10.23 -12.64
CA ARG A 129 6.86 11.07 -11.99
C ARG A 129 6.95 11.06 -10.46
N ASN A 130 8.03 10.54 -9.89
CA ASN A 130 8.25 10.44 -8.45
C ASN A 130 7.13 9.67 -7.74
N LYS A 131 6.66 8.56 -8.33
CA LYS A 131 5.73 7.65 -7.69
C LYS A 131 6.47 6.48 -7.07
N ASP A 132 6.07 6.13 -5.86
CA ASP A 132 6.65 5.03 -5.10
C ASP A 132 5.85 3.74 -5.26
N VAL A 133 4.54 3.87 -5.50
CA VAL A 133 3.61 2.73 -5.61
C VAL A 133 2.72 2.91 -6.84
N LEU A 134 2.75 1.93 -7.73
CA LEU A 134 1.78 1.77 -8.82
C LEU A 134 0.59 0.92 -8.34
N LEU A 135 -0.61 1.47 -8.35
CA LEU A 135 -1.84 0.75 -7.97
C LEU A 135 -2.30 -0.18 -9.11
N GLY A 136 -1.56 -1.24 -9.24
CA GLY A 136 -1.70 -2.25 -10.29
C GLY A 136 -0.62 -3.34 -10.17
N PRO A 137 -0.73 -4.40 -11.02
CA PRO A 137 -1.79 -4.68 -12.00
C PRO A 137 -3.10 -5.16 -11.38
N GLY A 138 -4.19 -5.05 -12.15
CA GLY A 138 -5.45 -5.69 -11.81
C GLY A 138 -5.47 -7.14 -12.29
N VAL A 139 -5.90 -8.08 -11.42
CA VAL A 139 -5.86 -9.53 -11.74
C VAL A 139 -7.12 -10.29 -11.38
N ASN A 140 -8.23 -9.59 -11.11
CA ASN A 140 -9.50 -10.27 -10.86
C ASN A 140 -9.95 -11.05 -12.10
N ILE A 141 -10.49 -12.24 -11.87
CA ILE A 141 -10.93 -13.12 -12.97
C ILE A 141 -12.29 -12.65 -13.50
N TYR A 142 -12.46 -12.63 -14.81
CA TYR A 142 -13.73 -12.31 -15.45
C TYR A 142 -14.78 -13.35 -15.09
N ARG A 143 -15.76 -12.93 -14.33
CA ARG A 143 -16.90 -13.77 -13.97
C ARG A 143 -18.03 -13.64 -14.99
N THR A 144 -18.19 -12.45 -15.52
CA THR A 144 -19.21 -12.10 -16.49
C THR A 144 -18.67 -11.01 -17.42
N PRO A 145 -19.05 -11.01 -18.70
CA PRO A 145 -18.64 -9.94 -19.62
C PRO A 145 -19.26 -8.56 -19.26
N LEU A 146 -20.27 -8.54 -18.40
CA LEU A 146 -20.96 -7.32 -17.99
C LEU A 146 -20.27 -6.56 -16.85
N ASN A 147 -19.19 -7.09 -16.28
CA ASN A 147 -18.43 -6.36 -15.28
C ASN A 147 -17.73 -5.13 -15.90
N GLY A 148 -18.03 -3.94 -15.37
CA GLY A 148 -17.55 -2.66 -15.89
C GLY A 148 -16.02 -2.46 -15.84
N ARG A 149 -15.28 -3.28 -15.09
CA ARG A 149 -13.83 -3.21 -14.94
C ARG A 149 -13.05 -4.35 -15.59
N ASN A 150 -13.68 -5.16 -16.43
CA ASN A 150 -12.99 -6.27 -17.09
C ASN A 150 -11.76 -5.80 -17.90
N PHE A 151 -11.82 -4.63 -18.55
CA PHE A 151 -10.69 -4.08 -19.29
C PHE A 151 -9.41 -3.90 -18.45
N GLU A 152 -9.57 -3.72 -17.15
CA GLU A 152 -8.49 -3.49 -16.18
C GLU A 152 -7.80 -4.79 -15.73
N TYR A 153 -8.34 -5.96 -16.11
CA TYR A 153 -7.89 -7.26 -15.66
C TYR A 153 -7.32 -8.12 -16.81
N MET A 154 -6.68 -9.24 -16.46
CA MET A 154 -5.94 -10.09 -17.40
C MET A 154 -6.77 -11.23 -18.02
N GLY A 155 -8.08 -11.30 -17.79
CA GLY A 155 -8.95 -12.27 -18.43
C GLY A 155 -9.67 -13.22 -17.47
N GLU A 156 -10.21 -14.32 -18.07
CA GLU A 156 -11.00 -15.31 -17.35
C GLU A 156 -10.20 -16.56 -16.93
N ASP A 157 -9.01 -16.74 -17.49
CA ASP A 157 -8.15 -17.90 -17.22
C ASP A 157 -7.17 -17.58 -16.07
N PRO A 158 -7.31 -18.25 -14.91
CA PRO A 158 -6.43 -18.02 -13.76
C PRO A 158 -4.98 -18.41 -14.02
N TYR A 159 -4.72 -19.39 -14.89
CA TYR A 159 -3.36 -19.79 -15.26
C TYR A 159 -2.69 -18.72 -16.12
N LEU A 160 -3.35 -18.23 -17.16
CA LEU A 160 -2.84 -17.15 -18.00
C LEU A 160 -2.58 -15.89 -17.16
N ALA A 161 -3.55 -15.47 -16.34
CA ALA A 161 -3.39 -14.32 -15.46
C ALA A 161 -2.18 -14.49 -14.52
N SER A 162 -1.98 -15.68 -13.96
CA SER A 162 -0.82 -15.99 -13.09
C SER A 162 0.51 -15.88 -13.85
N LYS A 163 0.57 -16.33 -15.10
CA LYS A 163 1.80 -16.27 -15.91
C LYS A 163 2.12 -14.86 -16.42
N MET A 164 1.08 -14.05 -16.63
CA MET A 164 1.27 -12.68 -17.11
C MET A 164 1.56 -11.68 -15.98
N VAL A 165 1.00 -11.88 -14.78
CA VAL A 165 1.19 -10.96 -13.66
C VAL A 165 2.63 -10.95 -13.13
N VAL A 166 3.27 -12.11 -13.06
CA VAL A 166 4.63 -12.25 -12.50
C VAL A 166 5.65 -11.37 -13.20
N PRO A 167 5.82 -11.44 -14.54
CA PRO A 167 6.77 -10.59 -15.24
C PRO A 167 6.37 -9.10 -15.20
N TYR A 168 5.08 -8.77 -15.21
CA TYR A 168 4.63 -7.39 -15.01
C TYR A 168 5.14 -6.81 -13.68
N VAL A 169 4.90 -7.54 -12.57
CA VAL A 169 5.35 -7.14 -11.24
C VAL A 169 6.87 -6.93 -11.21
N LYS A 170 7.64 -7.89 -11.72
CA LYS A 170 9.11 -7.78 -11.77
C LYS A 170 9.58 -6.58 -12.57
N GLY A 171 9.00 -6.34 -13.74
CA GLY A 171 9.38 -5.21 -14.59
C GLY A 171 9.15 -3.85 -13.90
N VAL A 172 8.02 -3.68 -13.20
CA VAL A 172 7.73 -2.46 -12.44
C VAL A 172 8.70 -2.29 -11.27
N GLN A 173 8.90 -3.34 -10.49
CA GLN A 173 9.70 -3.26 -9.26
C GLN A 173 11.20 -3.10 -9.50
N GLU A 174 11.71 -3.56 -10.64
CA GLU A 174 13.08 -3.27 -11.09
C GLU A 174 13.33 -1.78 -11.33
N GLN A 175 12.28 -0.98 -11.54
CA GLN A 175 12.38 0.48 -11.64
C GLN A 175 12.35 1.18 -10.26
N GLY A 176 12.31 0.42 -9.16
CA GLY A 176 12.22 0.93 -7.80
C GLY A 176 10.83 1.50 -7.46
N VAL A 177 9.78 1.00 -8.10
CA VAL A 177 8.38 1.32 -7.84
C VAL A 177 7.68 0.07 -7.35
N ALA A 178 7.00 0.13 -6.21
CA ALA A 178 6.21 -0.99 -5.72
C ALA A 178 4.99 -1.24 -6.60
N THR A 179 4.68 -2.51 -6.86
CA THR A 179 3.36 -2.87 -7.38
C THR A 179 2.38 -3.04 -6.23
N CYS A 180 1.13 -2.61 -6.43
CA CYS A 180 0.01 -2.88 -5.53
C CYS A 180 -1.04 -3.68 -6.30
N VAL A 181 -0.88 -4.99 -6.29
CA VAL A 181 -1.72 -5.92 -7.07
C VAL A 181 -3.16 -5.87 -6.55
N LYS A 182 -4.15 -5.76 -7.46
CA LYS A 182 -5.53 -5.45 -7.07
C LYS A 182 -6.58 -6.24 -7.86
N HIS A 183 -7.77 -6.38 -7.33
CA HIS A 183 -8.31 -6.04 -6.00
C HIS A 183 -8.50 -7.32 -5.21
N TYR A 184 -7.79 -7.47 -4.12
CA TYR A 184 -7.74 -8.69 -3.31
C TYR A 184 -8.85 -8.69 -2.25
N ALA A 185 -9.84 -9.57 -2.31
CA ALA A 185 -10.11 -10.47 -3.39
C ALA A 185 -11.61 -10.46 -3.69
N LEU A 186 -11.96 -11.02 -4.85
CA LEU A 186 -13.34 -11.29 -5.23
C LEU A 186 -14.16 -10.07 -5.68
N ASN A 187 -13.53 -8.97 -6.08
CA ASN A 187 -14.22 -7.85 -6.72
C ASN A 187 -14.48 -8.15 -8.20
N ASN A 188 -15.50 -8.98 -8.47
CA ASN A 188 -15.81 -9.49 -9.80
C ASN A 188 -17.08 -8.88 -10.39
N GLN A 189 -17.65 -7.87 -9.73
CA GLN A 189 -18.75 -7.03 -10.21
C GLN A 189 -18.65 -5.63 -9.62
N GLU A 190 -19.13 -4.63 -10.37
CA GLU A 190 -19.11 -3.23 -9.94
C GLU A 190 -20.46 -2.77 -9.36
N VAL A 191 -21.56 -3.40 -9.78
CA VAL A 191 -22.88 -3.12 -9.22
C VAL A 191 -22.91 -3.56 -7.77
N ASP A 192 -23.27 -2.63 -6.88
CA ASP A 192 -23.34 -2.84 -5.43
C ASP A 192 -22.04 -3.37 -4.79
N ARG A 193 -20.88 -3.08 -5.38
CA ARG A 193 -19.58 -3.62 -4.98
C ARG A 193 -19.24 -3.41 -3.50
N HIS A 194 -19.77 -2.36 -2.87
CA HIS A 194 -19.57 -2.08 -1.44
C HIS A 194 -20.51 -2.91 -0.52
N TRP A 195 -21.49 -3.62 -1.07
CA TRP A 195 -22.52 -4.32 -0.29
C TRP A 195 -22.59 -5.81 -0.59
N VAL A 196 -21.97 -6.24 -1.69
CA VAL A 196 -21.97 -7.64 -2.10
C VAL A 196 -21.18 -8.49 -1.13
N ASN A 197 -21.85 -9.45 -0.49
CA ASN A 197 -21.20 -10.50 0.28
C ASN A 197 -21.02 -11.72 -0.61
N VAL A 198 -19.79 -11.90 -1.11
CA VAL A 198 -19.48 -12.95 -2.10
C VAL A 198 -19.57 -14.32 -1.44
N ASN A 199 -20.30 -15.21 -2.09
CA ASN A 199 -20.46 -16.60 -1.68
C ASN A 199 -19.91 -17.55 -2.76
N LEU A 200 -18.96 -18.39 -2.39
CA LEU A 200 -18.33 -19.37 -3.25
C LEU A 200 -17.76 -20.53 -2.42
N SER A 201 -17.50 -21.67 -3.07
CA SER A 201 -16.79 -22.78 -2.43
C SER A 201 -15.31 -22.48 -2.27
N ASP A 202 -14.66 -23.08 -1.30
CA ASP A 202 -13.21 -22.97 -1.11
C ASP A 202 -12.47 -23.45 -2.37
N ARG A 203 -12.97 -24.51 -3.05
CA ARG A 203 -12.42 -24.95 -4.33
C ARG A 203 -12.39 -23.83 -5.37
N ALA A 204 -13.50 -23.10 -5.55
CA ALA A 204 -13.56 -21.99 -6.50
C ALA A 204 -12.62 -20.86 -6.08
N LEU A 205 -12.55 -20.55 -4.78
CA LEU A 205 -11.64 -19.55 -4.24
C LEU A 205 -10.19 -19.86 -4.62
N TYR A 206 -9.72 -21.06 -4.29
CA TYR A 206 -8.31 -21.45 -4.45
C TYR A 206 -7.92 -21.82 -5.88
N GLU A 207 -8.84 -22.34 -6.69
CA GLU A 207 -8.52 -22.79 -8.05
C GLU A 207 -8.75 -21.69 -9.12
N ILE A 208 -9.62 -20.69 -8.85
CA ILE A 208 -10.01 -19.70 -9.84
C ILE A 208 -9.63 -18.27 -9.41
N TYR A 209 -10.03 -17.84 -8.21
CA TYR A 209 -9.96 -16.43 -7.86
C TYR A 209 -8.66 -15.98 -7.20
N LEU A 210 -7.96 -16.89 -6.53
CA LEU A 210 -6.70 -16.57 -5.83
C LEU A 210 -5.41 -16.84 -6.61
N PRO A 211 -5.34 -17.73 -7.65
CA PRO A 211 -4.06 -18.12 -8.23
C PRO A 211 -3.22 -16.97 -8.77
N ALA A 212 -3.81 -15.99 -9.44
CA ALA A 212 -3.07 -14.82 -9.96
C ALA A 212 -2.48 -13.95 -8.83
N PHE A 213 -3.23 -13.73 -7.75
CA PHE A 213 -2.71 -13.05 -6.57
C PHE A 213 -1.57 -13.81 -5.92
N ARG A 214 -1.73 -15.12 -5.73
CA ARG A 214 -0.67 -15.97 -5.17
C ARG A 214 0.60 -15.92 -6.01
N ALA A 215 0.48 -16.03 -7.33
CA ALA A 215 1.61 -15.93 -8.24
C ALA A 215 2.30 -14.56 -8.14
N ALA A 216 1.54 -13.48 -8.08
CA ALA A 216 2.09 -12.14 -7.92
C ALA A 216 2.88 -11.98 -6.61
N MET A 217 2.40 -12.57 -5.49
CA MET A 217 3.10 -12.50 -4.20
C MET A 217 4.29 -13.44 -4.14
N GLN A 218 4.12 -14.73 -4.49
CA GLN A 218 5.15 -15.75 -4.26
C GLN A 218 6.18 -15.88 -5.38
N GLU A 219 5.78 -15.63 -6.65
CA GLU A 219 6.69 -15.71 -7.80
C GLU A 219 7.13 -14.33 -8.30
N GLY A 220 6.24 -13.33 -8.19
CA GLY A 220 6.48 -11.94 -8.58
C GLY A 220 7.16 -11.11 -7.51
N ASP A 221 7.07 -11.53 -6.24
CA ASP A 221 7.59 -10.82 -5.08
C ASP A 221 7.04 -9.38 -4.98
N SER A 222 5.72 -9.23 -5.15
CA SER A 222 5.06 -7.93 -5.08
C SER A 222 5.17 -7.32 -3.68
N TRP A 223 5.54 -6.04 -3.61
CA TRP A 223 5.76 -5.35 -2.33
C TRP A 223 4.48 -4.87 -1.67
N SER A 224 3.39 -4.77 -2.41
CA SER A 224 2.10 -4.44 -1.82
C SER A 224 0.92 -5.09 -2.56
N ILE A 225 -0.22 -5.11 -1.89
CA ILE A 225 -1.49 -5.65 -2.40
C ILE A 225 -2.63 -4.74 -1.95
N MET A 226 -3.64 -4.55 -2.81
CA MET A 226 -4.81 -3.75 -2.47
C MET A 226 -6.00 -4.63 -2.12
N GLY A 227 -6.59 -4.38 -0.94
CA GLY A 227 -7.86 -4.99 -0.54
C GLY A 227 -9.01 -4.57 -1.46
N ALA A 228 -10.07 -5.37 -1.52
CA ALA A 228 -11.23 -5.11 -2.36
C ALA A 228 -12.42 -4.52 -1.57
N TYR A 229 -13.40 -3.95 -2.29
CA TYR A 229 -14.57 -3.33 -1.68
C TYR A 229 -15.59 -4.31 -1.12
N ASN A 230 -15.74 -5.48 -1.73
CA ASN A 230 -16.79 -6.44 -1.40
C ASN A 230 -16.57 -7.11 -0.05
N LEU A 231 -17.64 -7.70 0.48
CA LEU A 231 -17.55 -8.58 1.62
C LEU A 231 -17.25 -10.03 1.17
N TYR A 232 -16.56 -10.75 2.04
CA TYR A 232 -16.41 -12.19 1.99
C TYR A 232 -16.63 -12.77 3.39
N LYS A 233 -17.56 -13.73 3.50
CA LYS A 233 -17.99 -14.31 4.80
C LYS A 233 -18.32 -13.22 5.83
N GLY A 234 -18.98 -12.14 5.41
CA GLY A 234 -19.49 -11.07 6.28
C GLY A 234 -18.47 -10.02 6.71
N GLN A 235 -17.21 -10.08 6.24
CA GLN A 235 -16.19 -9.05 6.48
C GLN A 235 -15.77 -8.42 5.16
N TYR A 236 -15.52 -7.11 5.16
CA TYR A 236 -15.00 -6.40 3.99
C TYR A 236 -13.59 -6.86 3.65
N ALA A 237 -13.31 -7.11 2.38
CA ALA A 237 -12.03 -7.68 1.92
C ALA A 237 -10.81 -6.85 2.35
N CYS A 238 -10.93 -5.52 2.43
CA CYS A 238 -9.87 -4.64 2.92
C CYS A 238 -9.41 -4.93 4.36
N HIS A 239 -10.25 -5.57 5.18
CA HIS A 239 -9.92 -5.95 6.55
C HIS A 239 -10.56 -7.30 6.93
N ASN A 240 -10.50 -8.25 6.02
CA ASN A 240 -11.02 -9.60 6.19
C ASN A 240 -9.95 -10.53 6.80
N ALA A 241 -10.20 -11.06 7.98
CA ALA A 241 -9.24 -11.89 8.70
C ALA A 241 -8.82 -13.14 7.90
N ILE A 242 -9.77 -13.80 7.20
CA ILE A 242 -9.49 -15.00 6.43
C ILE A 242 -8.58 -14.66 5.24
N LEU A 243 -8.91 -13.60 4.48
CA LEU A 243 -8.14 -13.22 3.32
C LEU A 243 -6.75 -12.70 3.71
N LEU A 244 -6.67 -11.77 4.68
CA LEU A 244 -5.42 -11.09 5.01
C LEU A 244 -4.53 -11.87 5.97
N GLN A 245 -5.10 -12.43 7.05
CA GLN A 245 -4.30 -13.12 8.06
C GLN A 245 -4.06 -14.59 7.70
N ASP A 246 -5.14 -15.34 7.39
CA ASP A 246 -5.00 -16.77 7.21
C ASP A 246 -4.38 -17.12 5.86
N ILE A 247 -4.90 -16.55 4.76
CA ILE A 247 -4.42 -16.86 3.41
C ILE A 247 -3.16 -16.06 3.08
N LEU A 248 -3.24 -14.72 3.09
CA LEU A 248 -2.14 -13.88 2.60
C LEU A 248 -0.89 -13.99 3.49
N ARG A 249 -1.04 -13.76 4.81
CA ARG A 249 0.10 -13.74 5.73
C ARG A 249 0.58 -15.14 6.10
N LYS A 250 -0.31 -16.02 6.61
CA LYS A 250 0.10 -17.33 7.14
C LYS A 250 0.37 -18.38 6.07
N GLU A 251 -0.54 -18.50 5.07
CA GLU A 251 -0.40 -19.54 4.05
C GLU A 251 0.62 -19.15 2.97
N TRP A 252 0.58 -17.89 2.47
CA TRP A 252 1.47 -17.46 1.41
C TRP A 252 2.77 -16.84 1.90
N GLY A 253 2.86 -16.45 3.17
CA GLY A 253 4.05 -15.84 3.76
C GLY A 253 4.31 -14.41 3.27
N PHE A 254 3.26 -13.70 2.85
CA PHE A 254 3.40 -12.32 2.38
C PHE A 254 3.79 -11.38 3.53
N ASP A 255 4.87 -10.64 3.36
CA ASP A 255 5.43 -9.69 4.34
C ASP A 255 5.37 -8.22 3.89
N GLY A 256 4.89 -7.96 2.67
CA GLY A 256 4.68 -6.62 2.15
C GLY A 256 3.45 -5.89 2.72
N ALA A 257 3.13 -4.70 2.20
CA ALA A 257 2.06 -3.85 2.69
C ALA A 257 0.68 -4.20 2.09
N VAL A 258 -0.35 -4.24 2.93
CA VAL A 258 -1.76 -4.30 2.50
C VAL A 258 -2.33 -2.88 2.51
N ILE A 259 -2.72 -2.40 1.34
CA ILE A 259 -3.32 -1.08 1.14
C ILE A 259 -4.83 -1.25 0.96
N SER A 260 -5.65 -0.39 1.57
CA SER A 260 -7.09 -0.40 1.29
C SER A 260 -7.38 0.10 -0.12
N ASP A 261 -8.43 -0.40 -0.76
CA ASP A 261 -9.05 0.37 -1.83
C ASP A 261 -9.67 1.66 -1.26
N TRP A 262 -9.82 2.69 -2.10
CA TRP A 262 -10.26 4.02 -1.69
C TRP A 262 -11.68 4.01 -1.14
N GLY A 263 -11.80 4.12 0.19
CA GLY A 263 -13.07 4.00 0.89
C GLY A 263 -13.49 2.55 1.18
N GLY A 264 -12.57 1.60 1.10
CA GLY A 264 -12.83 0.17 1.38
C GLY A 264 -12.77 -0.20 2.86
N THR A 265 -12.31 0.70 3.74
CA THR A 265 -12.23 0.45 5.19
C THR A 265 -13.54 0.86 5.86
N MET A 266 -14.20 -0.08 6.53
CA MET A 266 -15.54 0.10 7.08
C MET A 266 -15.66 -0.23 8.57
N ASN A 267 -14.59 -0.68 9.21
CA ASN A 267 -14.60 -1.07 10.62
C ASN A 267 -13.22 -0.88 11.26
N THR A 268 -13.15 -0.04 12.28
CA THR A 268 -11.91 0.32 12.97
C THR A 268 -11.24 -0.88 13.62
N ASP A 269 -11.98 -1.70 14.35
CA ASP A 269 -11.40 -2.83 15.09
C ASP A 269 -10.84 -3.88 14.14
N GLN A 270 -11.56 -4.19 13.08
CA GLN A 270 -11.10 -5.11 12.05
C GLN A 270 -9.89 -4.55 11.27
N ALA A 271 -9.89 -3.26 10.96
CA ALA A 271 -8.75 -2.60 10.31
C ALA A 271 -7.49 -2.67 11.18
N ILE A 272 -7.63 -2.50 12.50
CA ILE A 272 -6.52 -2.61 13.45
C ILE A 272 -5.97 -4.05 13.48
N THR A 273 -6.84 -5.06 13.61
CA THR A 273 -6.44 -6.42 14.00
C THR A 273 -6.27 -7.38 12.83
N ASN A 274 -6.93 -7.15 11.68
CA ASN A 274 -7.04 -8.14 10.61
C ASN A 274 -6.03 -7.98 9.47
N GLY A 275 -5.00 -7.10 9.61
CA GLY A 275 -3.87 -7.06 8.68
C GLY A 275 -3.97 -6.04 7.54
N LEU A 276 -4.84 -5.04 7.64
CA LEU A 276 -4.74 -3.82 6.82
C LEU A 276 -3.58 -2.97 7.37
N ASP A 277 -2.67 -2.51 6.50
CA ASP A 277 -1.50 -1.74 6.93
C ASP A 277 -1.61 -0.25 6.61
N LEU A 278 -2.19 0.11 5.46
CA LEU A 278 -2.27 1.50 5.01
C LEU A 278 -3.66 1.82 4.47
N GLU A 279 -4.31 2.84 5.04
CA GLU A 279 -5.67 3.24 4.69
C GLU A 279 -5.73 4.45 3.79
N PHE A 280 -6.47 4.32 2.67
CA PHE A 280 -6.76 5.41 1.73
C PHE A 280 -8.26 5.60 1.51
N GLY A 281 -8.66 6.85 1.26
CA GLY A 281 -9.95 7.21 0.65
C GLY A 281 -11.20 6.81 1.41
N THR A 282 -11.16 6.75 2.75
CA THR A 282 -12.35 6.40 3.56
C THR A 282 -13.56 7.27 3.21
N TRP A 283 -14.74 6.67 3.16
CA TRP A 283 -16.03 7.32 2.96
C TRP A 283 -16.43 8.12 4.20
N THR A 284 -15.81 9.26 4.37
CA THR A 284 -16.17 10.20 5.41
C THR A 284 -16.66 11.48 4.75
N ASP A 285 -17.63 12.14 5.37
CA ASP A 285 -18.17 13.40 4.88
C ASP A 285 -17.08 14.47 4.71
N GLY A 286 -15.97 14.27 5.39
CA GLY A 286 -14.85 15.16 5.36
C GLY A 286 -13.94 15.03 4.13
N LEU A 287 -14.12 14.02 3.27
CA LEU A 287 -13.39 13.91 2.00
C LEU A 287 -14.04 14.72 0.87
N SER A 288 -14.95 15.64 1.20
CA SER A 288 -15.43 16.65 0.29
C SER A 288 -14.35 17.70 -0.02
N ASP A 289 -14.57 18.47 -1.07
CA ASP A 289 -13.65 19.49 -1.57
C ASP A 289 -13.07 20.39 -0.46
N GLY A 290 -11.76 20.51 -0.41
CA GLY A 290 -11.06 21.37 0.52
C GLY A 290 -10.98 20.91 1.97
N ALA A 291 -11.34 19.67 2.27
CA ALA A 291 -11.33 19.12 3.63
C ALA A 291 -10.02 18.38 3.96
N SER A 292 -8.90 19.08 4.03
CA SER A 292 -7.59 18.49 4.35
C SER A 292 -7.54 17.78 5.72
N SER A 293 -8.28 18.30 6.71
CA SER A 293 -8.37 17.71 8.05
C SER A 293 -9.17 16.42 8.11
N ALA A 294 -9.87 16.05 7.05
CA ALA A 294 -10.69 14.85 6.99
C ALA A 294 -9.89 13.55 7.08
N TYR A 295 -8.63 13.56 6.75
CA TYR A 295 -7.75 12.39 6.84
C TYR A 295 -7.59 11.90 8.29
N ASP A 296 -7.70 12.79 9.26
CA ASP A 296 -7.61 12.47 10.68
C ASP A 296 -8.77 11.59 11.19
N ILE A 297 -9.89 11.54 10.49
CA ILE A 297 -11.06 10.73 10.89
C ILE A 297 -11.08 9.34 10.24
N TYR A 298 -10.09 8.98 9.47
CA TYR A 298 -9.92 7.63 8.96
C TYR A 298 -9.83 6.60 10.10
N HIS A 299 -10.18 5.35 9.81
CA HIS A 299 -10.22 4.28 10.82
C HIS A 299 -8.86 4.05 11.47
N LEU A 300 -7.77 4.11 10.70
CA LEU A 300 -6.41 3.97 11.19
C LEU A 300 -5.77 5.28 11.67
N ALA A 301 -6.51 6.41 11.66
CA ALA A 301 -6.06 7.71 12.15
C ALA A 301 -6.44 7.94 13.63
N LEU A 302 -7.13 9.07 13.92
CA LEU A 302 -7.57 9.41 15.29
C LEU A 302 -8.42 8.34 15.98
N PRO A 303 -9.32 7.59 15.31
CA PRO A 303 -10.03 6.49 15.94
C PRO A 303 -9.09 5.44 16.53
N TYR A 304 -8.06 5.03 15.79
CA TYR A 304 -7.06 4.10 16.31
C TYR A 304 -6.20 4.71 17.42
N LEU A 305 -5.73 5.94 17.24
CA LEU A 305 -4.96 6.66 18.27
C LEU A 305 -5.69 6.72 19.61
N ARG A 306 -7.01 7.03 19.58
CA ARG A 306 -7.84 7.08 20.78
C ARG A 306 -7.93 5.74 21.48
N LYS A 307 -8.05 4.63 20.75
CA LYS A 307 -8.08 3.28 21.32
C LYS A 307 -6.75 2.91 22.01
N ILE A 308 -5.62 3.32 21.44
CA ILE A 308 -4.32 3.14 22.10
C ILE A 308 -4.24 4.00 23.37
N GLN A 309 -4.62 5.26 23.30
CA GLN A 309 -4.55 6.19 24.44
C GLN A 309 -5.48 5.80 25.59
N SER A 310 -6.62 5.19 25.29
CA SER A 310 -7.54 4.65 26.31
C SER A 310 -7.09 3.32 26.89
N GLY A 311 -6.07 2.67 26.32
CA GLY A 311 -5.60 1.33 26.72
C GLY A 311 -6.50 0.19 26.23
N GLU A 312 -7.43 0.46 25.29
CA GLU A 312 -8.30 -0.56 24.70
C GLU A 312 -7.52 -1.51 23.78
N VAL A 313 -6.51 -0.99 23.09
CA VAL A 313 -5.60 -1.75 22.23
C VAL A 313 -4.14 -1.40 22.54
N GLY A 314 -3.22 -2.34 22.29
CA GLY A 314 -1.78 -2.10 22.40
C GLY A 314 -1.17 -1.40 21.20
N THR A 315 0.15 -1.26 21.21
CA THR A 315 0.92 -0.66 20.09
C THR A 315 1.54 -1.71 19.17
N LYS A 316 1.41 -3.00 19.50
CA LYS A 316 2.06 -4.06 18.71
C LYS A 316 1.57 -4.09 17.27
N GLU A 317 0.25 -4.07 17.09
CA GLU A 317 -0.38 -4.06 15.75
C GLU A 317 -0.02 -2.79 14.96
N LEU A 318 0.20 -1.66 15.65
CA LEU A 318 0.66 -0.42 15.03
C LEU A 318 2.12 -0.57 14.55
N ASP A 319 2.99 -1.10 15.38
CA ASP A 319 4.39 -1.33 15.04
C ASP A 319 4.53 -2.32 13.87
N ASP A 320 3.70 -3.38 13.84
CA ASP A 320 3.65 -4.35 12.75
C ASP A 320 3.21 -3.70 11.41
N LYS A 321 2.28 -2.72 11.44
CA LYS A 321 1.83 -1.98 10.24
C LYS A 321 2.88 -0.98 9.73
N VAL A 322 3.61 -0.35 10.63
CA VAL A 322 4.65 0.65 10.30
C VAL A 322 5.92 -0.01 9.79
N ARG A 323 6.21 -1.23 10.22
CA ARG A 323 7.31 -2.09 9.75
C ARG A 323 7.22 -2.37 8.27
#